data_de720bd79dced19a13cd33241a5d6e12
#
_entry.id   de720bd79dced19a13cd33241a5d6e12
#
_cell.length_a   1.000
_cell.length_b   1.000
_cell.length_c   1.000
_cell.angle_alpha   90.00
_cell.angle_beta   90.00
_cell.angle_gamma   90.00
#
_symmetry.space_group_name_H-M   'P 1'
#
loop_
_entity.id
_entity.type
_entity.pdbx_description
1 polymer ?
#
loop_
_entity_poly.entity_id
_entity_poly.type
_entity_poly.pdbx_seq_one_letter_code
_entity_poly.pdbx_strand_id
1 'polypeptide(L)'
;MIRVISILLILVGLAACSAHGAVIGPDGDIYRLHAFAYSESPLLQTSEYSIRSSATERIKWYTYGGIGAAHLVGAVPVYNHLTGTWGAPTGRFHFKNETADYLAFNDEVSHLFISYKLAQGFEAAYRSLGFSDGKARLFGAVESAFIMTFVEIPVDAFNPSQGMGATDLAADYLGIGLAWWKSVNPALHDLDLKVSMRSFSGQYSRGLGEDQEDYDNYIYWLTYRYKFAVAGVGYGTTHPSPKDADPSAYIGIGTTIPDLVGLVSSKLARNLKPLELYFFNFHVEAF
;
A
#
# COMPACT_ATOMS: atom_id res chain seq x y z
N MET A 1 -6.34 8.96 -5.05
CA MET A 1 -5.87 8.05 -4.00
C MET A 1 -4.59 7.29 -4.39
N ILE A 2 -4.51 6.56 -5.53
CA ILE A 2 -3.27 5.85 -5.95
C ILE A 2 -2.07 6.79 -6.12
N ARG A 3 -2.26 8.05 -6.58
CA ARG A 3 -1.18 9.05 -6.62
C ARG A 3 -0.63 9.38 -5.23
N VAL A 4 -1.46 9.38 -4.19
CA VAL A 4 -1.00 9.57 -2.78
C VAL A 4 -0.19 8.38 -2.32
N ILE A 5 -0.65 7.16 -2.64
CA ILE A 5 0.11 5.95 -2.31
C ILE A 5 1.46 5.98 -3.02
N SER A 6 1.48 6.35 -4.29
CA SER A 6 2.73 6.50 -5.03
C SER A 6 3.64 7.55 -4.38
N ILE A 7 3.09 8.67 -3.91
CA ILE A 7 3.86 9.71 -3.19
C ILE A 7 4.31 9.18 -1.82
N LEU A 8 3.44 8.55 -1.05
CA LEU A 8 3.78 7.94 0.24
C LEU A 8 4.79 6.80 0.08
N LEU A 9 4.61 5.92 -0.90
CA LEU A 9 5.56 4.86 -1.21
C LEU A 9 6.89 5.41 -1.75
N ILE A 10 6.87 6.50 -2.49
CA ILE A 10 8.08 7.23 -2.93
C ILE A 10 8.77 7.87 -1.72
N LEU A 11 8.04 8.52 -0.82
CA LEU A 11 8.59 9.12 0.40
C LEU A 11 9.15 8.04 1.34
N VAL A 12 8.45 6.93 1.51
CA VAL A 12 8.92 5.74 2.24
C VAL A 12 10.13 5.11 1.54
N GLY A 13 10.11 5.02 0.21
CA GLY A 13 11.22 4.52 -0.60
C GLY A 13 12.44 5.45 -0.57
N LEU A 14 12.25 6.77 -0.60
CA LEU A 14 13.32 7.76 -0.45
C LEU A 14 13.91 7.77 0.97
N ALA A 15 13.09 7.63 2.00
CA ALA A 15 13.57 7.45 3.37
C ALA A 15 14.37 6.16 3.53
N ALA A 16 13.93 5.06 2.90
CA ALA A 16 14.66 3.80 2.87
C ALA A 16 15.95 3.89 2.04
N CYS A 17 15.96 4.62 0.92
CA CYS A 17 17.17 4.86 0.11
C CYS A 17 18.18 5.77 0.80
N SER A 18 17.74 6.78 1.56
CA SER A 18 18.62 7.63 2.37
C SER A 18 19.30 6.85 3.51
N ALA A 19 18.67 5.77 3.99
CA ALA A 19 19.25 4.88 4.99
C ALA A 19 20.38 3.95 4.42
N HIS A 20 20.53 3.89 3.10
CA HIS A 20 21.61 3.12 2.43
C HIS A 20 22.88 3.94 2.17
N GLY A 21 22.92 5.20 2.61
CA GLY A 21 24.14 6.00 2.64
C GLY A 21 25.12 5.43 3.67
N ALA A 22 26.36 5.19 3.27
CA ALA A 22 27.43 4.84 4.19
C ALA A 22 27.53 5.91 5.29
N VAL A 23 27.18 5.57 6.51
CA VAL A 23 27.37 6.44 7.67
C VAL A 23 28.79 6.26 8.14
N ILE A 24 29.62 7.29 7.97
CA ILE A 24 30.94 7.35 8.58
C ILE A 24 30.72 7.64 10.07
N GLY A 25 31.01 6.67 10.92
CA GLY A 25 30.99 6.86 12.37
C GLY A 25 32.04 7.87 12.83
N PRO A 26 31.94 8.40 14.05
CA PRO A 26 32.92 9.33 14.60
C PRO A 26 34.33 8.72 14.72
N ASP A 27 34.44 7.42 14.60
CA ASP A 27 35.67 6.64 14.70
C ASP A 27 36.30 6.34 13.32
N GLY A 28 35.70 6.84 12.21
CA GLY A 28 36.19 6.63 10.85
C GLY A 28 35.81 5.29 10.22
N ASP A 29 35.04 4.45 10.92
CA ASP A 29 34.61 3.14 10.40
C ASP A 29 33.41 3.27 9.45
N ILE A 30 33.51 2.59 8.30
CA ILE A 30 32.45 2.54 7.30
C ILE A 30 31.51 1.39 7.64
N TYR A 31 30.34 1.72 8.22
CA TYR A 31 29.28 0.74 8.43
C TYR A 31 28.53 0.52 7.13
N ARG A 32 28.80 -0.62 6.46
CA ARG A 32 28.00 -1.08 5.33
C ARG A 32 26.68 -1.66 5.85
N LEU A 33 25.57 -0.97 5.59
CA LEU A 33 24.25 -1.58 5.72
C LEU A 33 24.13 -2.71 4.69
N HIS A 34 24.25 -3.94 5.15
CA HIS A 34 23.97 -5.11 4.32
C HIS A 34 22.49 -5.19 4.01
N ALA A 35 22.14 -4.94 2.74
CA ALA A 35 20.82 -5.26 2.23
C ALA A 35 20.54 -6.75 2.47
N PHE A 36 19.39 -7.05 3.06
CA PHE A 36 18.96 -8.43 3.32
C PHE A 36 18.91 -9.21 2.02
N ALA A 37 19.75 -10.22 1.89
CA ALA A 37 19.65 -11.20 0.83
C ALA A 37 18.49 -12.14 1.16
N TYR A 38 17.43 -12.09 0.36
CA TYR A 38 16.37 -13.08 0.39
C TYR A 38 16.92 -14.34 -0.30
N SER A 39 17.08 -15.43 0.46
CA SER A 39 17.49 -16.73 -0.09
C SER A 39 16.26 -17.44 -0.66
N GLU A 40 16.32 -17.82 -1.94
CA GLU A 40 15.20 -18.42 -2.68
C GLU A 40 14.97 -19.91 -2.40
N SER A 41 15.61 -20.50 -1.38
CA SER A 41 15.42 -21.94 -1.13
C SER A 41 14.77 -22.18 0.25
N PRO A 42 13.57 -22.79 0.28
CA PRO A 42 12.82 -23.05 1.52
C PRO A 42 13.55 -23.99 2.49
N LEU A 43 14.52 -24.76 2.02
CA LEU A 43 15.21 -25.78 2.81
C LEU A 43 16.40 -25.25 3.60
N LEU A 44 16.89 -24.03 3.31
CA LEU A 44 18.03 -23.42 4.02
C LEU A 44 17.62 -22.34 5.02
N GLN A 45 16.34 -21.96 5.08
CA GLN A 45 15.87 -20.87 5.94
C GLN A 45 15.82 -21.21 7.43
N THR A 46 15.75 -22.49 7.81
CA THR A 46 15.51 -22.86 9.21
C THR A 46 16.73 -22.70 10.12
N SER A 47 17.95 -22.69 9.61
CA SER A 47 19.18 -22.58 10.44
C SER A 47 19.68 -21.15 10.60
N GLU A 48 19.51 -20.27 9.61
CA GLU A 48 19.95 -18.87 9.71
C GLU A 48 18.96 -17.97 10.46
N TYR A 49 17.66 -18.30 10.45
CA TYR A 49 16.64 -17.52 11.14
C TYR A 49 16.78 -17.54 12.66
N SER A 50 17.33 -18.63 13.21
CA SER A 50 17.51 -18.77 14.67
C SER A 50 18.70 -17.99 15.24
N ILE A 51 19.68 -17.62 14.42
CA ILE A 51 20.92 -16.99 14.90
C ILE A 51 20.82 -15.46 14.92
N ARG A 52 19.95 -14.85 14.10
CA ARG A 52 19.80 -13.39 14.01
C ARG A 52 18.84 -12.73 15.01
N SER A 53 18.08 -13.53 15.76
CA SER A 53 17.07 -12.97 16.71
C SER A 53 17.67 -12.40 18.01
N SER A 54 18.96 -12.55 18.26
CA SER A 54 19.57 -12.17 19.55
C SER A 54 20.33 -10.85 19.58
N ALA A 55 20.61 -10.22 18.44
CA ALA A 55 21.22 -8.90 18.43
C ALA A 55 20.11 -7.82 18.32
N THR A 56 19.54 -7.45 19.45
CA THR A 56 18.67 -6.26 19.54
C THR A 56 19.56 -5.03 19.39
N GLU A 57 19.89 -4.63 18.19
CA GLU A 57 20.51 -3.33 17.97
C GLU A 57 19.57 -2.27 18.54
N ARG A 58 20.08 -1.49 19.50
CA ARG A 58 19.31 -0.36 20.05
C ARG A 58 19.15 0.68 18.96
N ILE A 59 17.91 0.83 18.50
CA ILE A 59 17.56 1.91 17.56
C ILE A 59 17.99 3.22 18.17
N LYS A 60 18.79 3.96 17.42
CA LYS A 60 19.36 5.22 17.90
C LYS A 60 18.25 6.27 17.98
N TRP A 61 18.31 7.14 18.99
CA TRP A 61 17.28 8.14 19.26
C TRP A 61 16.98 9.04 18.06
N TYR A 62 17.99 9.36 17.25
CA TYR A 62 17.81 10.19 16.05
C TYR A 62 16.97 9.52 14.96
N THR A 63 16.85 8.18 14.94
CA THR A 63 15.93 7.46 14.06
C THR A 63 14.49 7.82 14.35
N TYR A 64 14.12 7.89 15.65
CA TYR A 64 12.78 8.34 16.05
C TYR A 64 12.54 9.80 15.68
N GLY A 65 13.54 10.67 15.85
CA GLY A 65 13.49 12.06 15.42
C GLY A 65 13.31 12.20 13.90
N GLY A 66 14.03 11.38 13.13
CA GLY A 66 13.91 11.32 11.67
C GLY A 66 12.53 10.85 11.20
N ILE A 67 11.96 9.82 11.85
CA ILE A 67 10.60 9.35 11.61
C ILE A 67 9.60 10.47 11.86
N GLY A 68 9.66 11.12 13.02
CA GLY A 68 8.77 12.24 13.35
C GLY A 68 8.87 13.39 12.34
N ALA A 69 10.09 13.76 11.92
CA ALA A 69 10.29 14.78 10.90
C ALA A 69 9.70 14.38 9.54
N ALA A 70 9.87 13.12 9.13
CA ALA A 70 9.31 12.60 7.89
C ALA A 70 7.77 12.66 7.89
N HIS A 71 7.13 12.34 9.02
CA HIS A 71 5.68 12.46 9.16
C HIS A 71 5.21 13.91 9.05
N LEU A 72 5.86 14.84 9.73
CA LEU A 72 5.50 16.26 9.67
C LEU A 72 5.65 16.83 8.25
N VAL A 73 6.73 16.46 7.54
CA VAL A 73 6.96 16.90 6.17
C VAL A 73 5.99 16.24 5.19
N GLY A 74 5.66 14.95 5.41
CA GLY A 74 4.75 14.19 4.55
C GLY A 74 3.27 14.54 4.77
N ALA A 75 2.89 14.95 5.98
CA ALA A 75 1.49 15.25 6.30
C ALA A 75 0.91 16.41 5.48
N VAL A 76 1.71 17.46 5.22
CA VAL A 76 1.25 18.66 4.51
C VAL A 76 0.84 18.35 3.05
N PRO A 77 1.69 17.73 2.20
CA PRO A 77 1.29 17.40 0.84
C PRO A 77 0.15 16.38 0.78
N VAL A 78 0.08 15.43 1.72
CA VAL A 78 -1.03 14.48 1.81
C VAL A 78 -2.33 15.21 2.12
N TYR A 79 -2.36 16.04 3.16
CA TYR A 79 -3.54 16.82 3.51
C TYR A 79 -4.00 17.74 2.38
N ASN A 80 -3.07 18.45 1.73
CA ASN A 80 -3.39 19.33 0.60
C ASN A 80 -3.96 18.55 -0.59
N HIS A 81 -3.44 17.32 -0.83
CA HIS A 81 -3.99 16.48 -1.89
C HIS A 81 -5.39 15.99 -1.55
N LEU A 82 -5.62 15.50 -0.34
CA LEU A 82 -6.94 15.04 0.13
C LEU A 82 -7.97 16.17 0.00
N THR A 83 -7.68 17.33 0.57
CA THR A 83 -8.60 18.47 0.56
C THR A 83 -8.76 19.11 -0.82
N GLY A 84 -7.78 19.01 -1.69
CA GLY A 84 -7.87 19.47 -3.08
C GLY A 84 -8.69 18.53 -3.96
N THR A 85 -8.67 17.22 -3.68
CA THR A 85 -9.40 16.20 -4.47
C THR A 85 -10.85 16.07 -4.03
N TRP A 86 -11.10 15.99 -2.72
CA TRP A 86 -12.45 15.72 -2.17
C TRP A 86 -13.10 16.89 -1.46
N GLY A 87 -12.36 17.95 -1.19
CA GLY A 87 -12.84 19.13 -0.48
C GLY A 87 -12.35 19.23 0.95
N ALA A 88 -12.41 20.44 1.51
CA ALA A 88 -11.92 20.72 2.85
C ALA A 88 -12.95 20.38 3.94
N PRO A 89 -12.51 20.00 5.16
CA PRO A 89 -13.38 19.69 6.29
C PRO A 89 -13.95 20.97 6.94
N THR A 90 -14.87 21.62 6.24
CA THR A 90 -15.47 22.92 6.65
C THR A 90 -16.87 22.80 7.24
N GLY A 91 -17.42 21.58 7.26
CA GLY A 91 -18.77 21.29 7.73
C GLY A 91 -18.86 20.84 9.17
N ARG A 92 -20.02 20.30 9.53
CA ARG A 92 -20.25 19.63 10.81
C ARG A 92 -20.04 18.14 10.62
N PHE A 93 -19.71 17.44 11.71
CA PHE A 93 -19.63 15.98 11.72
C PHE A 93 -20.93 15.36 11.19
N HIS A 94 -20.80 14.45 10.24
CA HIS A 94 -21.91 13.63 9.74
C HIS A 94 -21.38 12.30 9.18
N PHE A 95 -22.30 11.33 9.08
CA PHE A 95 -22.01 10.04 8.44
C PHE A 95 -22.35 10.11 6.95
N LYS A 96 -21.56 9.44 6.14
CA LYS A 96 -21.83 9.19 4.72
C LYS A 96 -23.12 8.37 4.58
N ASN A 97 -23.92 8.68 3.58
CA ASN A 97 -25.10 7.88 3.27
C ASN A 97 -24.71 6.68 2.39
N GLU A 98 -24.29 5.61 3.01
CA GLU A 98 -23.81 4.40 2.33
C GLU A 98 -24.92 3.60 1.61
N THR A 99 -26.20 3.90 1.91
CA THR A 99 -27.34 3.23 1.23
C THR A 99 -27.55 3.71 -0.22
N ALA A 100 -26.92 4.81 -0.59
CA ALA A 100 -26.95 5.38 -1.94
C ALA A 100 -25.61 5.16 -2.66
N ASP A 101 -24.93 4.04 -2.37
CA ASP A 101 -23.62 3.74 -2.93
C ASP A 101 -23.70 3.51 -4.44
N TYR A 102 -23.38 4.59 -5.16
CA TYR A 102 -23.26 4.57 -6.62
C TYR A 102 -21.89 4.04 -7.10
N LEU A 103 -21.00 3.69 -6.17
CA LEU A 103 -19.66 3.16 -6.47
C LEU A 103 -19.64 1.63 -6.49
N ALA A 104 -20.73 0.96 -6.11
CA ALA A 104 -20.85 -0.49 -6.09
C ALA A 104 -19.65 -1.14 -5.35
N PHE A 105 -19.38 -0.73 -4.12
CA PHE A 105 -18.27 -1.19 -3.27
C PHE A 105 -16.86 -0.91 -3.81
N ASN A 106 -16.69 -0.15 -4.89
CA ASN A 106 -15.35 0.14 -5.42
C ASN A 106 -14.55 1.01 -4.45
N ASP A 107 -15.21 1.87 -3.71
CA ASP A 107 -14.61 2.71 -2.67
C ASP A 107 -14.06 1.85 -1.52
N GLU A 108 -14.87 0.98 -0.96
CA GLU A 108 -14.47 0.07 0.12
C GLU A 108 -13.35 -0.89 -0.31
N VAL A 109 -13.41 -1.41 -1.54
CA VAL A 109 -12.33 -2.25 -2.07
C VAL A 109 -11.05 -1.45 -2.24
N SER A 110 -11.15 -0.17 -2.62
CA SER A 110 -10.00 0.73 -2.69
C SER A 110 -9.42 1.01 -1.31
N HIS A 111 -10.24 1.27 -0.29
CA HIS A 111 -9.84 1.44 1.11
C HIS A 111 -9.12 0.20 1.64
N LEU A 112 -9.70 -0.98 1.44
CA LEU A 112 -9.08 -2.27 1.80
C LEU A 112 -7.72 -2.47 1.14
N PHE A 113 -7.62 -2.19 -0.16
CA PHE A 113 -6.36 -2.32 -0.89
C PHE A 113 -5.30 -1.34 -0.39
N ILE A 114 -5.68 -0.08 -0.18
CA ILE A 114 -4.76 0.97 0.23
C ILE A 114 -4.23 0.74 1.62
N SER A 115 -5.11 0.50 2.58
CA SER A 115 -4.74 0.26 3.97
C SER A 115 -3.85 -0.98 4.12
N TYR A 116 -4.14 -2.05 3.33
CA TYR A 116 -3.29 -3.23 3.23
C TYR A 116 -1.89 -2.89 2.71
N LYS A 117 -1.78 -2.10 1.63
CA LYS A 117 -0.48 -1.72 1.06
C LYS A 117 0.28 -0.72 1.92
N LEU A 118 -0.41 0.20 2.59
CA LEU A 118 0.21 1.10 3.57
C LEU A 118 0.82 0.32 4.73
N ALA A 119 0.09 -0.62 5.32
CA ALA A 119 0.59 -1.44 6.42
C ALA A 119 1.85 -2.22 6.01
N GLN A 120 1.86 -2.84 4.81
CA GLN A 120 3.04 -3.52 4.28
C GLN A 120 4.21 -2.55 4.00
N GLY A 121 3.92 -1.39 3.42
CA GLY A 121 4.91 -0.38 3.11
C GLY A 121 5.60 0.17 4.35
N PHE A 122 4.84 0.51 5.38
CA PHE A 122 5.38 0.97 6.66
C PHE A 122 6.12 -0.15 7.40
N GLU A 123 5.61 -1.39 7.41
CA GLU A 123 6.34 -2.52 7.98
C GLU A 123 7.72 -2.67 7.31
N ALA A 124 7.78 -2.61 5.98
CA ALA A 124 9.04 -2.69 5.24
C ALA A 124 9.98 -1.50 5.55
N ALA A 125 9.43 -0.28 5.68
CA ALA A 125 10.20 0.90 6.06
C ALA A 125 10.79 0.77 7.47
N TYR A 126 9.98 0.37 8.45
CA TYR A 126 10.47 0.16 9.82
C TYR A 126 11.52 -0.94 9.92
N ARG A 127 11.37 -2.04 9.16
CA ARG A 127 12.42 -3.07 9.06
C ARG A 127 13.72 -2.50 8.49
N SER A 128 13.65 -1.67 7.45
CA SER A 128 14.83 -1.04 6.84
C SER A 128 15.55 -0.09 7.79
N LEU A 129 14.82 0.49 8.75
CA LEU A 129 15.36 1.33 9.82
C LEU A 129 15.93 0.54 11.01
N GLY A 130 15.93 -0.80 10.95
CA GLY A 130 16.51 -1.67 11.96
C GLY A 130 15.56 -2.09 13.08
N PHE A 131 14.24 -1.84 12.95
CA PHE A 131 13.28 -2.38 13.91
C PHE A 131 13.13 -3.89 13.77
N SER A 132 12.93 -4.58 14.88
CA SER A 132 12.63 -6.02 14.85
C SER A 132 11.30 -6.27 14.12
N ASP A 133 11.16 -7.47 13.51
CA ASP A 133 9.97 -7.84 12.73
C ASP A 133 8.65 -7.58 13.44
N GLY A 134 8.55 -7.95 14.74
CA GLY A 134 7.35 -7.71 15.53
C GLY A 134 7.04 -6.21 15.72
N LYS A 135 8.07 -5.39 15.98
CA LYS A 135 7.90 -3.94 16.12
C LYS A 135 7.58 -3.28 14.79
N ALA A 136 8.29 -3.66 13.72
CA ALA A 136 8.05 -3.13 12.38
C ALA A 136 6.61 -3.39 11.93
N ARG A 137 6.12 -4.61 12.14
CA ARG A 137 4.73 -4.99 11.88
C ARG A 137 3.72 -4.17 12.68
N LEU A 138 3.96 -4.07 14.00
CA LEU A 138 3.08 -3.30 14.88
C LEU A 138 3.01 -1.84 14.46
N PHE A 139 4.16 -1.20 14.24
CA PHE A 139 4.20 0.20 13.84
C PHE A 139 3.60 0.40 12.45
N GLY A 140 3.84 -0.51 11.50
CA GLY A 140 3.24 -0.46 10.18
C GLY A 140 1.70 -0.52 10.23
N ALA A 141 1.16 -1.42 11.05
CA ALA A 141 -0.29 -1.53 11.24
C ALA A 141 -0.88 -0.31 11.94
N VAL A 142 -0.24 0.17 13.03
CA VAL A 142 -0.71 1.34 13.80
C VAL A 142 -0.67 2.60 12.93
N GLU A 143 0.38 2.79 12.15
CA GLU A 143 0.53 3.96 11.29
C GLU A 143 -0.49 3.95 10.15
N SER A 144 -0.69 2.80 9.51
CA SER A 144 -1.75 2.66 8.51
C SER A 144 -3.14 2.94 9.12
N ALA A 145 -3.44 2.39 10.29
CA ALA A 145 -4.69 2.64 11.00
C ALA A 145 -4.86 4.13 11.35
N PHE A 146 -3.79 4.78 11.81
CA PHE A 146 -3.82 6.22 12.11
C PHE A 146 -4.14 7.05 10.87
N ILE A 147 -3.47 6.79 9.75
CA ILE A 147 -3.66 7.56 8.51
C ILE A 147 -5.08 7.36 7.98
N MET A 148 -5.57 6.12 7.89
CA MET A 148 -6.90 5.84 7.36
C MET A 148 -7.99 6.41 8.28
N THR A 149 -7.85 6.26 9.60
CA THR A 149 -8.77 6.88 10.57
C THR A 149 -8.74 8.42 10.49
N PHE A 150 -7.56 9.00 10.22
CA PHE A 150 -7.43 10.45 10.04
C PHE A 150 -8.14 10.94 8.78
N VAL A 151 -8.15 10.16 7.70
CA VAL A 151 -8.93 10.47 6.51
C VAL A 151 -10.41 10.47 6.85
N GLU A 152 -10.92 9.39 7.41
CA GLU A 152 -12.35 9.19 7.68
C GLU A 152 -12.92 10.17 8.72
N ILE A 153 -12.20 10.40 9.82
CA ILE A 153 -12.77 11.17 10.94
C ILE A 153 -12.46 12.67 10.82
N PRO A 154 -11.19 13.16 10.88
CA PRO A 154 -10.95 14.60 10.81
C PRO A 154 -11.17 15.23 9.43
N VAL A 155 -11.07 14.45 8.33
CA VAL A 155 -11.23 15.01 6.99
C VAL A 155 -12.65 14.77 6.48
N ASP A 156 -13.05 13.53 6.26
CA ASP A 156 -14.29 13.23 5.56
C ASP A 156 -15.55 13.44 6.43
N ALA A 157 -15.50 13.09 7.71
CA ALA A 157 -16.64 13.32 8.61
C ALA A 157 -17.06 14.80 8.72
N PHE A 158 -16.15 15.73 8.46
CA PHE A 158 -16.41 17.18 8.50
C PHE A 158 -16.45 17.81 7.11
N ASN A 159 -16.27 17.03 6.07
CA ASN A 159 -16.37 17.48 4.68
C ASN A 159 -17.85 17.44 4.23
N PRO A 160 -18.47 18.58 3.85
CA PRO A 160 -19.89 18.63 3.50
C PRO A 160 -20.33 17.72 2.36
N SER A 161 -19.39 17.30 1.50
CA SER A 161 -19.64 16.45 0.33
C SER A 161 -19.33 14.97 0.54
N GLN A 162 -18.69 14.59 1.65
CA GLN A 162 -18.28 13.23 1.94
C GLN A 162 -19.05 12.64 3.12
N GLY A 163 -18.62 12.85 4.32
CA GLY A 163 -19.10 12.22 5.54
C GLY A 163 -18.26 11.01 5.94
N MET A 164 -18.31 10.62 7.20
CA MET A 164 -17.61 9.43 7.69
C MET A 164 -18.24 8.16 7.12
N GLY A 165 -17.47 7.38 6.38
CA GLY A 165 -17.86 6.06 5.88
C GLY A 165 -17.60 4.98 6.94
N ALA A 166 -18.65 4.34 7.46
CA ALA A 166 -18.48 3.24 8.39
C ALA A 166 -17.98 1.98 7.68
N THR A 167 -18.42 1.74 6.44
CA THR A 167 -17.96 0.65 5.58
C THR A 167 -16.53 0.88 5.11
N ASP A 168 -16.16 2.13 4.80
CA ASP A 168 -14.80 2.53 4.42
C ASP A 168 -13.82 2.26 5.57
N LEU A 169 -14.19 2.70 6.79
CA LEU A 169 -13.39 2.43 7.98
C LEU A 169 -13.28 0.92 8.29
N ALA A 170 -14.35 0.16 8.10
CA ALA A 170 -14.31 -1.29 8.26
C ALA A 170 -13.39 -1.96 7.23
N ALA A 171 -13.44 -1.53 5.98
CA ALA A 171 -12.56 -1.99 4.90
C ALA A 171 -11.09 -1.67 5.19
N ASP A 172 -10.80 -0.48 5.73
CA ASP A 172 -9.46 -0.08 6.16
C ASP A 172 -8.88 -1.03 7.21
N TYR A 173 -9.61 -1.27 8.28
CA TYR A 173 -9.16 -2.18 9.33
C TYR A 173 -9.07 -3.63 8.88
N LEU A 174 -9.94 -4.05 7.94
CA LEU A 174 -9.83 -5.36 7.31
C LEU A 174 -8.55 -5.48 6.48
N GLY A 175 -8.21 -4.48 5.68
CA GLY A 175 -6.97 -4.44 4.89
C GLY A 175 -5.72 -4.52 5.77
N ILE A 176 -5.68 -3.73 6.86
CA ILE A 176 -4.60 -3.78 7.85
C ILE A 176 -4.50 -5.16 8.51
N GLY A 177 -5.64 -5.75 8.89
CA GLY A 177 -5.72 -7.08 9.47
C GLY A 177 -5.19 -8.16 8.52
N LEU A 178 -5.53 -8.08 7.24
CA LEU A 178 -5.04 -8.99 6.20
C LEU A 178 -3.52 -8.85 6.00
N ALA A 179 -2.98 -7.63 6.00
CA ALA A 179 -1.54 -7.38 5.92
C ALA A 179 -0.81 -8.01 7.12
N TRP A 180 -1.34 -7.79 8.32
CA TRP A 180 -0.82 -8.40 9.55
C TRP A 180 -0.85 -9.93 9.49
N TRP A 181 -1.98 -10.50 9.11
CA TRP A 181 -2.16 -11.95 9.03
C TRP A 181 -1.21 -12.59 8.01
N LYS A 182 -1.07 -11.98 6.84
CA LYS A 182 -0.09 -12.40 5.84
C LYS A 182 1.34 -12.38 6.39
N SER A 183 1.69 -11.32 7.12
CA SER A 183 3.05 -11.14 7.66
C SER A 183 3.42 -12.17 8.74
N VAL A 184 2.44 -12.76 9.43
CA VAL A 184 2.67 -13.80 10.46
C VAL A 184 2.47 -15.22 9.95
N ASN A 185 1.83 -15.41 8.80
CA ASN A 185 1.46 -16.72 8.28
C ASN A 185 2.20 -17.03 6.97
N PRO A 186 3.22 -17.91 6.99
CA PRO A 186 3.95 -18.29 5.80
C PRO A 186 3.09 -18.88 4.67
N ALA A 187 1.97 -19.53 5.00
CA ALA A 187 1.07 -20.11 3.99
C ALA A 187 0.40 -19.05 3.10
N LEU A 188 0.40 -17.78 3.53
CA LEU A 188 -0.19 -16.67 2.79
C LEU A 188 0.84 -15.84 2.01
N HIS A 189 2.12 -16.25 1.99
CA HIS A 189 3.17 -15.44 1.33
C HIS A 189 2.91 -15.26 -0.15
N ASP A 190 2.34 -16.27 -0.82
CA ASP A 190 2.06 -16.23 -2.25
C ASP A 190 0.72 -15.56 -2.59
N LEU A 191 -0.14 -15.32 -1.59
CA LEU A 191 -1.36 -14.52 -1.75
C LEU A 191 -1.03 -13.03 -1.60
N ASP A 192 -1.59 -12.18 -2.48
CA ASP A 192 -1.40 -10.74 -2.38
C ASP A 192 -2.57 -9.97 -2.98
N LEU A 193 -2.80 -8.77 -2.49
CA LEU A 193 -3.68 -7.81 -3.15
C LEU A 193 -2.86 -6.98 -4.13
N LYS A 194 -3.33 -6.87 -5.35
CA LYS A 194 -2.69 -6.12 -6.43
C LYS A 194 -3.70 -5.24 -7.15
N VAL A 195 -3.19 -4.36 -7.99
CA VAL A 195 -4.03 -3.50 -8.84
C VAL A 195 -3.53 -3.56 -10.28
N SER A 196 -4.44 -3.49 -11.24
CA SER A 196 -4.13 -3.19 -12.62
C SER A 196 -4.88 -1.96 -13.09
N MET A 197 -4.35 -1.29 -14.10
CA MET A 197 -4.98 -0.14 -14.74
C MET A 197 -5.51 -0.58 -16.10
N ARG A 198 -6.74 -0.19 -16.42
CA ARG A 198 -7.34 -0.43 -17.76
C ARG A 198 -6.67 0.43 -18.82
N SER A 199 -6.25 1.64 -18.45
CA SER A 199 -5.54 2.56 -19.33
C SER A 199 -4.47 3.36 -18.61
N PHE A 200 -3.32 3.52 -19.26
CA PHE A 200 -2.25 4.40 -18.79
C PHE A 200 -2.48 5.87 -19.18
N SER A 201 -3.40 6.15 -20.10
CA SER A 201 -3.75 7.53 -20.49
C SER A 201 -4.66 8.23 -19.48
N GLY A 202 -5.15 7.51 -18.48
CA GLY A 202 -5.70 8.07 -17.25
C GLY A 202 -7.06 8.75 -17.37
N GLN A 203 -7.92 8.39 -18.33
CA GLN A 203 -9.24 9.00 -18.39
C GLN A 203 -10.32 7.98 -18.73
N TYR A 204 -10.80 7.33 -17.68
CA TYR A 204 -12.17 6.81 -17.63
C TYR A 204 -13.00 7.82 -16.84
N SER A 205 -13.34 8.94 -17.49
CA SER A 205 -14.10 9.99 -16.84
C SER A 205 -15.50 9.51 -16.51
N ARG A 206 -15.85 9.57 -15.25
CA ARG A 206 -17.22 9.28 -14.76
C ARG A 206 -18.21 10.44 -14.98
N GLY A 207 -17.74 11.58 -15.47
CA GLY A 207 -18.53 12.78 -15.48
C GLY A 207 -18.89 13.33 -14.08
N LEU A 208 -18.19 12.87 -13.04
CA LEU A 208 -18.42 13.25 -11.65
C LEU A 208 -17.67 14.52 -11.22
N GLY A 209 -16.99 15.17 -12.14
CA GLY A 209 -16.16 16.35 -11.90
C GLY A 209 -14.68 16.07 -12.18
N GLU A 210 -13.93 17.13 -12.46
CA GLU A 210 -12.52 17.02 -12.89
C GLU A 210 -11.57 16.56 -11.78
N ASP A 211 -12.01 16.65 -10.51
CA ASP A 211 -11.14 16.45 -9.33
C ASP A 211 -11.34 15.09 -8.66
N GLN A 212 -12.28 14.25 -9.12
CA GLN A 212 -12.53 12.94 -8.53
C GLN A 212 -11.62 11.86 -9.11
N GLU A 213 -11.23 10.92 -8.28
CA GLU A 213 -10.39 9.80 -8.69
C GLU A 213 -11.12 8.93 -9.71
N ASP A 214 -10.34 8.42 -10.66
CA ASP A 214 -10.82 7.59 -11.75
C ASP A 214 -10.91 6.12 -11.29
N TYR A 215 -11.92 5.83 -10.44
CA TYR A 215 -12.15 4.48 -9.91
C TYR A 215 -12.33 3.44 -11.02
N ASP A 216 -12.95 3.82 -12.15
CA ASP A 216 -13.21 2.91 -13.26
C ASP A 216 -11.95 2.45 -14.00
N ASN A 217 -10.85 3.16 -13.80
CA ASN A 217 -9.57 2.78 -14.38
C ASN A 217 -8.86 1.64 -13.63
N TYR A 218 -9.33 1.29 -12.45
CA TYR A 218 -8.67 0.32 -11.59
C TYR A 218 -9.44 -1.00 -11.52
N ILE A 219 -8.69 -2.10 -11.56
CA ILE A 219 -9.18 -3.43 -11.20
C ILE A 219 -8.34 -3.89 -10.03
N TYR A 220 -8.99 -4.20 -8.92
CA TYR A 220 -8.36 -4.72 -7.70
C TYR A 220 -8.37 -6.24 -7.73
N TRP A 221 -7.25 -6.86 -7.41
CA TRP A 221 -7.01 -8.28 -7.56
C TRP A 221 -6.65 -8.94 -6.26
N LEU A 222 -7.28 -10.06 -5.95
CA LEU A 222 -6.73 -11.06 -5.06
C LEU A 222 -5.93 -12.04 -5.92
N THR A 223 -4.62 -12.11 -5.69
CA THR A 223 -3.70 -12.87 -6.54
C THR A 223 -3.01 -13.98 -5.78
N TYR A 224 -2.70 -15.05 -6.48
CA TYR A 224 -1.80 -16.11 -6.03
C TYR A 224 -0.61 -16.21 -6.98
N ARG A 225 0.59 -16.26 -6.39
CA ARG A 225 1.85 -16.36 -7.14
C ARG A 225 2.29 -17.81 -7.20
N TYR A 226 2.67 -18.25 -8.39
CA TYR A 226 3.38 -19.49 -8.61
C TYR A 226 4.64 -19.20 -9.44
N LYS A 227 5.82 -19.18 -8.78
CA LYS A 227 7.09 -18.76 -9.38
C LYS A 227 6.98 -17.33 -9.92
N PHE A 228 7.16 -17.14 -11.23
CA PHE A 228 7.04 -15.84 -11.91
C PHE A 228 5.62 -15.54 -12.42
N ALA A 229 4.75 -16.56 -12.44
CA ALA A 229 3.38 -16.40 -12.88
C ALA A 229 2.48 -16.00 -11.71
N VAL A 230 1.56 -15.11 -11.97
CA VAL A 230 0.57 -14.64 -11.02
C VAL A 230 -0.81 -14.85 -11.63
N ALA A 231 -1.68 -15.55 -10.92
CA ALA A 231 -3.09 -15.69 -11.28
C ALA A 231 -3.94 -14.93 -10.26
N GLY A 232 -5.11 -14.44 -10.66
CA GLY A 232 -5.96 -13.70 -9.74
C GLY A 232 -7.41 -13.63 -10.16
N VAL A 233 -8.25 -13.32 -9.18
CA VAL A 233 -9.62 -12.87 -9.35
C VAL A 233 -9.66 -11.37 -9.07
N GLY A 234 -10.34 -10.64 -9.93
CA GLY A 234 -10.38 -9.18 -9.89
C GLY A 234 -11.78 -8.64 -9.75
N TYR A 235 -11.86 -7.44 -9.20
CA TYR A 235 -13.06 -6.63 -9.08
C TYR A 235 -12.79 -5.22 -9.61
N GLY A 236 -13.71 -4.68 -10.34
CA GLY A 236 -13.69 -3.31 -10.84
C GLY A 236 -15.08 -2.87 -11.26
N THR A 237 -15.25 -1.59 -11.52
CA THR A 237 -16.53 -1.00 -11.93
C THR A 237 -16.38 -0.22 -13.20
N THR A 238 -17.50 -0.04 -13.91
CA THR A 238 -17.68 0.99 -14.93
C THR A 238 -18.90 1.80 -14.59
N HIS A 239 -18.91 3.07 -15.00
CA HIS A 239 -20.05 3.97 -14.76
C HIS A 239 -20.64 4.40 -16.09
N PRO A 240 -21.68 3.72 -16.57
CA PRO A 240 -22.40 4.14 -17.77
C PRO A 240 -23.10 5.49 -17.56
N SER A 241 -23.38 5.84 -16.30
CA SER A 241 -23.87 7.16 -15.89
C SER A 241 -23.28 7.54 -14.51
N PRO A 242 -23.32 8.84 -14.11
CA PRO A 242 -22.83 9.27 -12.80
C PRO A 242 -23.55 8.64 -11.59
N LYS A 243 -24.68 7.99 -11.80
CA LYS A 243 -25.51 7.42 -10.73
C LYS A 243 -25.54 5.89 -10.75
N ASP A 244 -25.06 5.28 -11.82
CA ASP A 244 -25.14 3.84 -12.01
C ASP A 244 -23.73 3.28 -12.16
N ALA A 245 -23.40 2.30 -11.34
CA ALA A 245 -22.17 1.55 -11.44
C ALA A 245 -22.48 0.12 -11.91
N ASP A 246 -21.75 -0.35 -12.91
CA ASP A 246 -21.78 -1.73 -13.35
C ASP A 246 -20.55 -2.46 -12.76
N PRO A 247 -20.74 -3.27 -11.72
CA PRO A 247 -19.66 -4.07 -11.14
C PRO A 247 -19.30 -5.21 -12.08
N SER A 248 -18.00 -5.49 -12.19
CA SER A 248 -17.49 -6.57 -13.02
C SER A 248 -16.47 -7.40 -12.24
N ALA A 249 -16.56 -8.72 -12.41
CA ALA A 249 -15.59 -9.67 -11.90
C ALA A 249 -14.67 -10.15 -13.03
N TYR A 250 -13.40 -10.34 -12.73
CA TYR A 250 -12.36 -10.69 -13.68
C TYR A 250 -11.58 -11.92 -13.22
N ILE A 251 -11.12 -12.70 -14.18
CA ILE A 251 -10.10 -13.74 -13.98
C ILE A 251 -8.90 -13.37 -14.84
N GLY A 252 -7.71 -13.35 -14.25
CA GLY A 252 -6.51 -12.92 -14.92
C GLY A 252 -5.30 -13.79 -14.62
N ILE A 253 -4.38 -13.83 -15.58
CA ILE A 253 -3.06 -14.41 -15.44
C ILE A 253 -2.02 -13.45 -15.98
N GLY A 254 -0.89 -13.33 -15.28
CA GLY A 254 0.14 -12.35 -15.65
C GLY A 254 1.36 -12.43 -14.79
N THR A 255 1.95 -11.26 -14.53
CA THR A 255 3.19 -11.11 -13.76
C THR A 255 3.29 -9.69 -13.18
N THR A 256 4.39 -9.40 -12.48
CA THR A 256 4.72 -8.06 -11.99
C THR A 256 6.03 -7.56 -12.60
N ILE A 257 6.27 -6.25 -12.57
CA ILE A 257 7.55 -5.68 -13.04
C ILE A 257 8.76 -6.30 -12.33
N PRO A 258 8.79 -6.42 -10.99
CA PRO A 258 9.89 -7.06 -10.31
C PRO A 258 10.11 -8.52 -10.73
N ASP A 259 9.05 -9.28 -10.99
CA ASP A 259 9.16 -10.66 -11.43
C ASP A 259 9.79 -10.76 -12.82
N LEU A 260 9.35 -9.92 -13.78
CA LEU A 260 9.93 -9.87 -15.13
C LEU A 260 11.41 -9.46 -15.09
N VAL A 261 11.73 -8.43 -14.35
CA VAL A 261 13.10 -7.93 -14.23
C VAL A 261 13.98 -8.94 -13.48
N GLY A 262 13.41 -9.70 -12.55
CA GLY A 262 14.08 -10.77 -11.81
C GLY A 262 14.65 -11.88 -12.69
N LEU A 263 14.06 -12.13 -13.86
CA LEU A 263 14.58 -13.06 -14.84
C LEU A 263 15.96 -12.66 -15.40
N VAL A 264 16.28 -11.36 -15.36
CA VAL A 264 17.53 -10.79 -15.89
C VAL A 264 18.46 -10.35 -14.75
N SER A 265 17.92 -9.72 -13.71
CA SER A 265 18.70 -9.14 -12.62
C SER A 265 17.92 -9.15 -11.30
N SER A 266 18.31 -10.05 -10.39
CA SER A 266 17.72 -10.10 -9.04
C SER A 266 18.02 -8.83 -8.22
N LYS A 267 19.14 -8.16 -8.47
CA LYS A 267 19.46 -6.88 -7.81
C LYS A 267 18.49 -5.78 -8.24
N LEU A 268 18.21 -5.66 -9.55
CA LEU A 268 17.31 -4.65 -10.07
C LEU A 268 15.86 -4.95 -9.65
N ALA A 269 15.46 -6.23 -9.66
CA ALA A 269 14.14 -6.65 -9.18
C ALA A 269 13.88 -6.21 -7.74
N ARG A 270 14.86 -6.35 -6.84
CA ARG A 270 14.75 -5.87 -5.45
C ARG A 270 14.51 -4.37 -5.35
N ASN A 271 15.19 -3.58 -6.20
CA ASN A 271 15.01 -2.13 -6.21
C ASN A 271 13.62 -1.72 -6.75
N LEU A 272 13.02 -2.57 -7.58
CA LEU A 272 11.69 -2.36 -8.15
C LEU A 272 10.57 -3.01 -7.33
N LYS A 273 10.88 -3.59 -6.16
CA LYS A 273 9.89 -4.25 -5.27
C LYS A 273 8.64 -3.39 -4.99
N PRO A 274 8.72 -2.07 -4.82
CA PRO A 274 7.52 -1.24 -4.66
C PRO A 274 6.54 -1.32 -5.83
N LEU A 275 7.01 -1.66 -7.03
CA LEU A 275 6.15 -1.82 -8.22
C LEU A 275 5.45 -3.18 -8.28
N GLU A 276 5.68 -4.07 -7.32
CA GLU A 276 5.00 -5.37 -7.22
C GLU A 276 3.49 -5.24 -7.00
N LEU A 277 3.04 -4.09 -6.53
CA LEU A 277 1.61 -3.80 -6.36
C LEU A 277 0.86 -3.81 -7.69
N TYR A 278 1.53 -3.51 -8.82
CA TYR A 278 0.92 -3.50 -10.15
C TYR A 278 0.94 -4.88 -10.77
N PHE A 279 -0.24 -5.34 -11.21
CA PHE A 279 -0.44 -6.61 -11.88
C PHE A 279 -0.61 -6.40 -13.39
N PHE A 280 0.38 -6.81 -14.15
CA PHE A 280 0.32 -6.82 -15.62
C PHE A 280 -0.22 -8.15 -16.07
N ASN A 281 -1.42 -8.16 -16.62
CA ASN A 281 -2.16 -9.39 -16.87
C ASN A 281 -2.93 -9.36 -18.18
N PHE A 282 -3.24 -10.56 -18.66
CA PHE A 282 -4.32 -10.83 -19.58
C PHE A 282 -5.51 -11.30 -18.75
N HIS A 283 -6.67 -10.71 -18.97
CA HIS A 283 -7.86 -11.06 -18.22
C HIS A 283 -9.09 -11.18 -19.09
N VAL A 284 -10.06 -11.90 -18.58
CA VAL A 284 -11.40 -12.00 -19.11
C VAL A 284 -12.38 -11.53 -18.05
N GLU A 285 -13.39 -10.81 -18.47
CA GLU A 285 -14.52 -10.46 -17.65
C GLU A 285 -15.40 -11.71 -17.50
N ALA A 286 -15.71 -12.06 -16.26
CA ALA A 286 -16.46 -13.26 -15.93
C ALA A 286 -17.97 -12.98 -15.81
N PHE A 287 -18.35 -11.78 -15.34
CA PHE A 287 -19.74 -11.31 -15.23
C PHE A 287 -19.76 -9.81 -15.35
#